data_ba1e5d197cff711eed9c54a0709ed154
#
_entry.id   ba1e5d197cff711eed9c54a0709ed154
#
_cell.length_a   1.000
_cell.length_b   1.000
_cell.length_c   1.000
_cell.angle_alpha   90.00
_cell.angle_beta   90.00
_cell.angle_gamma   90.00
#
_symmetry.space_group_name_H-M   'P 1'
#
loop_
_entity.id
_entity.type
_entity.pdbx_description
1 polymer ?
#
loop_
_entity_poly.entity_id
_entity_poly.type
_entity_poly.pdbx_seq_one_letter_code
_entity_poly.pdbx_strand_id
1 'polypeptide(L)'
;MWQATRYNHTAIHSYSFSNMAPKTEPKIYVGIGLDFETGGLDPQDCACTQIAVQAVRLDNWQVIDQYQAYIYPYNKQSAWLVAKKVLRTRHEIIRNENTSMEYEKKALEYSAITMDILRQQGVDIVDVAKEIIAFAKRNTISSGKQCKPILIGQNIPFDIGFLQQMMNYAGLMDEFEKTFAGTKDYYGNFQPHYIDTIHIGRLAFGADHNITSYKLEMIASQLGVELDDAHDAAADVTATIDVLGAYTARLRNNDGVTISTQPRDKTRKHFKI
;
A
#
# COMPACT_ATOMS: atom_id res chain seq x y z
N MET A 1 -11.84 -75.09 43.76
CA MET A 1 -12.47 -74.01 44.52
C MET A 1 -11.60 -72.79 44.37
N TRP A 2 -11.87 -71.94 43.33
CA TRP A 2 -11.10 -70.69 43.06
C TRP A 2 -12.07 -69.53 43.06
N GLN A 3 -11.88 -68.59 43.97
CA GLN A 3 -12.70 -67.38 44.09
C GLN A 3 -12.24 -66.36 43.08
N ALA A 4 -13.19 -65.85 42.30
CA ALA A 4 -12.99 -64.77 41.38
C ALA A 4 -13.08 -63.41 42.11
N THR A 5 -11.98 -62.65 42.11
CA THR A 5 -11.92 -61.31 42.66
C THR A 5 -12.49 -60.33 41.61
N ARG A 6 -13.56 -59.60 41.95
CA ARG A 6 -14.15 -58.54 41.13
C ARG A 6 -13.28 -57.30 41.20
N TYR A 7 -12.80 -56.83 40.06
CA TYR A 7 -12.19 -55.51 39.93
C TYR A 7 -13.27 -54.44 39.77
N ASN A 8 -13.28 -53.47 40.67
CA ASN A 8 -14.10 -52.27 40.60
C ASN A 8 -13.63 -51.39 39.45
N HIS A 9 -14.48 -51.10 38.49
CA HIS A 9 -14.28 -50.03 37.49
C HIS A 9 -14.49 -48.69 38.19
N THR A 10 -13.39 -47.98 38.46
CA THR A 10 -13.41 -46.56 38.81
C THR A 10 -13.84 -45.76 37.57
N ALA A 11 -14.95 -45.08 37.71
CA ALA A 11 -15.45 -44.16 36.66
C ALA A 11 -14.46 -43.01 36.45
N ILE A 12 -13.82 -42.95 35.28
CA ILE A 12 -13.03 -41.83 34.84
C ILE A 12 -13.99 -40.70 34.47
N HIS A 13 -14.12 -39.71 35.34
CA HIS A 13 -14.80 -38.46 35.01
C HIS A 13 -13.97 -37.73 33.98
N SER A 14 -14.40 -37.75 32.70
CA SER A 14 -13.89 -36.89 31.66
C SER A 14 -14.32 -35.44 31.95
N TYR A 15 -13.44 -34.66 32.54
CA TYR A 15 -13.62 -33.21 32.59
C TYR A 15 -13.45 -32.67 31.16
N SER A 16 -14.56 -32.43 30.48
CA SER A 16 -14.59 -31.63 29.27
C SER A 16 -14.34 -30.17 29.67
N PHE A 17 -13.10 -29.74 29.61
CA PHE A 17 -12.77 -28.33 29.63
C PHE A 17 -13.17 -27.72 28.27
N SER A 18 -14.41 -27.33 28.14
CA SER A 18 -14.82 -26.37 27.10
C SER A 18 -14.30 -24.99 27.51
N ASN A 19 -13.00 -24.77 27.38
CA ASN A 19 -12.43 -23.44 27.32
C ASN A 19 -12.91 -22.79 26.00
N MET A 20 -14.14 -22.33 25.99
CA MET A 20 -14.59 -21.37 24.98
C MET A 20 -13.91 -20.03 25.31
N ALA A 21 -12.65 -19.87 24.85
CA ALA A 21 -12.14 -18.52 24.64
C ALA A 21 -13.20 -17.72 23.85
N PRO A 22 -13.51 -16.49 24.23
CA PRO A 22 -14.50 -15.71 23.51
C PRO A 22 -14.08 -15.74 22.02
N LYS A 23 -15.00 -16.17 21.15
CA LYS A 23 -14.79 -16.15 19.70
C LYS A 23 -14.67 -14.66 19.32
N THR A 24 -13.45 -14.16 19.32
CA THR A 24 -13.18 -12.86 18.71
C THR A 24 -13.42 -13.02 17.23
N GLU A 25 -14.35 -12.26 16.69
CA GLU A 25 -14.57 -12.22 15.24
C GLU A 25 -13.26 -11.92 14.52
N PRO A 26 -12.96 -12.60 13.41
CA PRO A 26 -11.76 -12.36 12.65
C PRO A 26 -11.74 -10.89 12.18
N LYS A 27 -10.62 -10.23 12.37
CA LYS A 27 -10.45 -8.85 11.93
C LYS A 27 -10.33 -8.79 10.42
N ILE A 28 -11.06 -7.87 9.81
CA ILE A 28 -10.97 -7.59 8.38
C ILE A 28 -9.98 -6.45 8.19
N TYR A 29 -8.94 -6.70 7.45
CA TYR A 29 -7.94 -5.73 7.06
C TYR A 29 -8.25 -5.16 5.69
N VAL A 30 -8.00 -3.87 5.51
CA VAL A 30 -8.22 -3.14 4.26
C VAL A 30 -6.89 -2.61 3.74
N GLY A 31 -6.69 -2.72 2.45
CA GLY A 31 -5.65 -2.04 1.69
C GLY A 31 -6.26 -0.89 0.89
N ILE A 32 -5.50 0.17 0.70
CA ILE A 32 -5.84 1.25 -0.22
C ILE A 32 -4.90 1.15 -1.41
N GLY A 33 -5.43 0.66 -2.53
CA GLY A 33 -4.77 0.74 -3.83
C GLY A 33 -4.63 2.19 -4.23
N LEU A 34 -3.47 2.60 -4.72
CA LEU A 34 -3.12 3.98 -5.02
C LEU A 34 -2.27 4.03 -6.27
N ASP A 35 -2.59 4.98 -7.14
CA ASP A 35 -1.77 5.36 -8.29
C ASP A 35 -1.91 6.86 -8.56
N PHE A 36 -0.83 7.50 -9.01
CA PHE A 36 -0.78 8.89 -9.40
C PHE A 36 -0.32 9.05 -10.85
N GLU A 37 -1.03 9.85 -11.61
CA GLU A 37 -0.43 10.53 -12.74
C GLU A 37 0.22 11.82 -12.27
N THR A 38 1.38 12.13 -12.83
CA THR A 38 2.21 13.23 -12.34
C THR A 38 2.75 14.11 -13.47
N GLY A 39 3.13 15.32 -13.12
CA GLY A 39 3.79 16.25 -14.04
C GLY A 39 5.28 15.95 -14.25
N GLY A 40 5.82 14.88 -13.67
CA GLY A 40 7.23 14.49 -13.77
C GLY A 40 7.62 13.55 -12.64
N LEU A 41 8.93 13.31 -12.45
CA LEU A 41 9.40 12.23 -11.58
C LEU A 41 9.72 12.65 -10.13
N ASP A 42 9.99 13.94 -9.88
CA ASP A 42 10.42 14.41 -8.56
C ASP A 42 9.26 15.05 -7.80
N PRO A 43 8.77 14.44 -6.71
CA PRO A 43 7.68 15.02 -5.92
C PRO A 43 8.03 16.34 -5.23
N GLN A 44 9.29 16.79 -5.23
CA GLN A 44 9.66 18.12 -4.71
C GLN A 44 9.38 19.22 -5.72
N ASP A 45 9.44 18.92 -7.00
CA ASP A 45 9.33 19.91 -8.07
C ASP A 45 8.08 19.69 -8.95
N CYS A 46 7.68 18.44 -9.17
CA CYS A 46 6.62 18.08 -10.10
C CYS A 46 5.25 17.98 -9.41
N ALA A 47 4.20 18.29 -10.14
CA ALA A 47 2.83 18.25 -9.66
C ALA A 47 2.22 16.86 -9.69
N CYS A 48 1.26 16.59 -8.79
CA CYS A 48 0.25 15.57 -9.02
C CYS A 48 -0.75 16.07 -10.07
N THR A 49 -1.16 15.25 -11.02
CA THR A 49 -2.13 15.61 -12.07
C THR A 49 -3.43 14.83 -11.95
N GLN A 50 -3.35 13.56 -11.57
CA GLN A 50 -4.51 12.70 -11.29
C GLN A 50 -4.16 11.79 -10.10
N ILE A 51 -5.15 11.40 -9.35
CA ILE A 51 -5.06 10.35 -8.33
C ILE A 51 -6.22 9.39 -8.49
N ALA A 52 -5.95 8.11 -8.32
CA ALA A 52 -6.96 7.09 -8.12
C ALA A 52 -6.67 6.28 -6.86
N VAL A 53 -7.73 5.94 -6.13
CA VAL A 53 -7.65 5.04 -4.97
C VAL A 53 -8.81 4.05 -4.98
N GLN A 54 -8.52 2.82 -4.58
CA GLN A 54 -9.52 1.78 -4.35
C GLN A 54 -9.30 1.15 -2.98
N ALA A 55 -10.36 1.06 -2.18
CA ALA A 55 -10.34 0.32 -0.92
C ALA A 55 -10.65 -1.14 -1.19
N VAL A 56 -9.78 -2.04 -0.76
CA VAL A 56 -9.89 -3.47 -1.01
C VAL A 56 -9.74 -4.28 0.28
N ARG A 57 -10.58 -5.27 0.46
CA ARG A 57 -10.45 -6.25 1.55
C ARG A 57 -9.29 -7.20 1.28
N LEU A 58 -8.38 -7.36 2.24
CA LEU A 58 -7.20 -8.22 2.07
C LEU A 58 -7.47 -9.73 2.24
N ASP A 59 -8.65 -10.10 2.73
CA ASP A 59 -9.04 -11.49 2.89
C ASP A 59 -9.54 -12.12 1.58
N ASN A 60 -10.21 -11.34 0.73
CA ASN A 60 -10.88 -11.84 -0.48
C ASN A 60 -10.70 -10.98 -1.73
N TRP A 61 -9.93 -9.88 -1.66
CA TRP A 61 -9.64 -8.92 -2.75
C TRP A 61 -10.88 -8.19 -3.30
N GLN A 62 -11.97 -8.16 -2.55
CA GLN A 62 -13.16 -7.41 -2.92
C GLN A 62 -12.89 -5.91 -2.80
N VAL A 63 -13.03 -5.17 -3.89
CA VAL A 63 -13.09 -3.70 -3.90
C VAL A 63 -14.40 -3.27 -3.26
N ILE A 64 -14.35 -2.39 -2.26
CA ILE A 64 -15.50 -1.93 -1.48
C ILE A 64 -15.83 -0.45 -1.69
N ASP A 65 -14.88 0.35 -2.15
CA ASP A 65 -15.05 1.77 -2.46
C ASP A 65 -13.96 2.22 -3.43
N GLN A 66 -14.20 3.30 -4.16
CA GLN A 66 -13.24 3.90 -5.08
C GLN A 66 -13.41 5.41 -5.16
N TYR A 67 -12.31 6.11 -5.44
CA TYR A 67 -12.30 7.55 -5.68
C TYR A 67 -11.23 7.89 -6.69
N GLN A 68 -11.53 8.85 -7.57
CA GLN A 68 -10.61 9.36 -8.58
C GLN A 68 -10.83 10.86 -8.72
N ALA A 69 -9.75 11.62 -8.95
CA ALA A 69 -9.83 13.04 -9.23
C ALA A 69 -8.65 13.53 -10.06
N TYR A 70 -8.91 14.43 -11.01
CA TYR A 70 -7.89 15.33 -11.52
C TYR A 70 -7.57 16.39 -10.47
N ILE A 71 -6.33 16.87 -10.46
CA ILE A 71 -5.88 17.86 -9.48
C ILE A 71 -5.70 19.21 -10.21
N TYR A 72 -6.36 20.23 -9.67
CA TYR A 72 -6.23 21.59 -10.23
C TYR A 72 -4.77 22.06 -10.13
N PRO A 73 -4.23 22.77 -11.14
CA PRO A 73 -2.86 23.24 -11.13
C PRO A 73 -2.56 24.11 -9.90
N TYR A 74 -1.47 23.81 -9.21
CA TYR A 74 -1.08 24.45 -7.96
C TYR A 74 0.38 24.87 -7.98
N ASN A 75 0.74 25.75 -7.02
CA ASN A 75 2.09 26.25 -6.84
C ASN A 75 2.79 25.56 -5.67
N LYS A 76 4.11 25.56 -5.68
CA LYS A 76 4.93 25.12 -4.55
C LYS A 76 4.57 25.94 -3.31
N GLN A 77 4.24 25.25 -2.22
CA GLN A 77 3.98 25.95 -0.96
C GLN A 77 5.30 26.27 -0.27
N SER A 78 5.41 27.50 0.23
CA SER A 78 6.58 27.98 0.96
C SER A 78 6.84 27.25 2.28
N ALA A 79 5.90 26.43 2.77
CA ALA A 79 6.02 25.66 4.01
C ALA A 79 7.16 24.62 3.97
N TRP A 80 7.51 24.08 2.81
CA TRP A 80 8.71 23.26 2.64
C TRP A 80 10.00 24.07 2.86
N LEU A 81 9.92 25.38 2.76
CA LEU A 81 11.03 26.32 2.82
C LEU A 81 11.41 26.74 4.25
N VAL A 82 10.57 26.47 5.25
CA VAL A 82 10.73 26.99 6.62
C VAL A 82 11.52 26.06 7.55
N ALA A 83 11.74 24.81 7.20
CA ALA A 83 12.45 23.87 8.05
C ALA A 83 13.97 23.87 7.81
N LYS A 84 14.67 24.62 8.63
CA LYS A 84 16.12 24.69 8.87
C LYS A 84 16.89 25.74 8.05
N LYS A 85 17.53 26.69 8.80
CA LYS A 85 18.67 27.49 8.35
C LYS A 85 19.85 26.53 8.05
N VAL A 86 19.82 25.89 6.89
CA VAL A 86 20.98 25.18 6.34
C VAL A 86 21.57 26.04 5.27
N LEU A 87 22.90 26.08 5.19
CA LEU A 87 23.62 26.69 4.08
C LEU A 87 23.14 26.06 2.78
N ARG A 88 22.41 26.83 1.97
CA ARG A 88 21.83 26.38 0.72
C ARG A 88 22.82 26.47 -0.40
N THR A 89 22.88 25.50 -1.28
CA THR A 89 23.64 25.56 -2.51
C THR A 89 23.01 26.55 -3.49
N ARG A 90 23.79 27.04 -4.47
CA ARG A 90 23.26 27.94 -5.52
C ARG A 90 22.09 27.33 -6.29
N HIS A 91 22.09 26.01 -6.48
CA HIS A 91 20.99 25.27 -7.12
C HIS A 91 19.71 25.26 -6.27
N GLU A 92 19.84 25.12 -4.96
CA GLU A 92 18.70 25.17 -4.03
C GLU A 92 18.09 26.57 -3.93
N ILE A 93 18.91 27.63 -4.06
CA ILE A 93 18.42 29.00 -4.09
C ILE A 93 17.61 29.26 -5.36
N ILE A 94 18.09 28.83 -6.53
CA ILE A 94 17.38 28.97 -7.82
C ILE A 94 16.06 28.15 -7.81
N ARG A 95 16.10 26.96 -7.24
CA ARG A 95 14.90 26.09 -7.09
C ARG A 95 13.82 26.75 -6.23
N ASN A 96 14.23 27.53 -5.22
CA ASN A 96 13.30 28.24 -4.32
C ASN A 96 12.70 29.51 -4.91
N GLU A 97 13.28 30.08 -6.00
CA GLU A 97 12.70 31.21 -6.70
C GLU A 97 11.57 30.83 -7.66
N ASN A 98 11.54 29.55 -8.09
CA ASN A 98 10.44 29.03 -8.91
C ASN A 98 9.30 28.57 -8.00
N THR A 99 8.22 29.33 -7.96
CA THR A 99 7.03 29.03 -7.14
C THR A 99 6.05 28.09 -7.84
N SER A 100 6.18 27.86 -9.15
CA SER A 100 5.30 26.99 -9.90
C SER A 100 5.73 25.53 -9.78
N MET A 101 4.74 24.60 -9.65
CA MET A 101 4.99 23.19 -9.84
C MET A 101 5.31 22.92 -11.32
N GLU A 102 6.10 21.88 -11.57
CA GLU A 102 6.49 21.49 -12.92
C GLU A 102 5.45 20.53 -13.52
N TYR A 103 5.16 20.77 -14.79
CA TYR A 103 4.28 19.95 -15.63
C TYR A 103 5.05 19.64 -16.92
N GLU A 104 5.87 18.60 -16.87
CA GLU A 104 6.69 18.18 -18.00
C GLU A 104 5.80 17.72 -19.17
N LYS A 105 6.05 18.26 -20.36
CA LYS A 105 5.29 17.92 -21.55
C LYS A 105 5.22 16.41 -21.81
N LYS A 106 6.34 15.71 -21.63
CA LYS A 106 6.42 14.26 -21.83
C LYS A 106 5.55 13.46 -20.84
N ALA A 107 5.51 13.90 -19.56
CA ALA A 107 4.68 13.25 -18.55
C ALA A 107 3.18 13.42 -18.87
N LEU A 108 2.79 14.64 -19.24
CA LEU A 108 1.40 14.92 -19.65
C LEU A 108 1.00 14.20 -20.94
N GLU A 109 1.90 14.08 -21.92
CA GLU A 109 1.67 13.31 -23.15
C GLU A 109 1.53 11.80 -22.86
N TYR A 110 2.26 11.29 -21.88
CA TYR A 110 2.24 9.88 -21.50
C TYR A 110 0.90 9.47 -20.85
N SER A 111 0.38 10.31 -19.97
CA SER A 111 -0.92 10.10 -19.31
C SER A 111 -2.13 10.64 -20.10
N ALA A 112 -1.88 11.20 -21.29
CA ALA A 112 -2.91 11.88 -22.10
C ALA A 112 -3.66 13.02 -21.35
N ILE A 113 -3.10 13.51 -20.24
CA ILE A 113 -3.66 14.62 -19.45
C ILE A 113 -3.20 15.95 -20.02
N THR A 114 -4.10 16.90 -20.15
CA THR A 114 -3.80 18.25 -20.63
C THR A 114 -4.00 19.29 -19.53
N MET A 115 -3.29 20.41 -19.63
CA MET A 115 -3.49 21.53 -18.70
C MET A 115 -4.92 22.09 -18.75
N ASP A 116 -5.63 21.92 -19.84
CA ASP A 116 -7.02 22.35 -19.97
C ASP A 116 -7.96 21.40 -19.20
N ILE A 117 -7.72 20.08 -19.24
CA ILE A 117 -8.43 19.11 -18.39
C ILE A 117 -8.23 19.46 -16.92
N LEU A 118 -6.99 19.69 -16.49
CA LEU A 118 -6.68 20.02 -15.10
C LEU A 118 -7.36 21.32 -14.63
N ARG A 119 -7.44 22.35 -15.51
CA ARG A 119 -8.12 23.61 -15.17
C ARG A 119 -9.64 23.50 -15.15
N GLN A 120 -10.22 22.65 -15.98
CA GLN A 120 -11.69 22.51 -16.10
C GLN A 120 -12.29 21.52 -15.14
N GLN A 121 -11.58 20.43 -14.85
CA GLN A 121 -12.10 19.29 -14.07
C GLN A 121 -11.33 19.06 -12.76
N GLY A 122 -10.17 19.72 -12.59
CA GLY A 122 -9.32 19.52 -11.43
C GLY A 122 -9.94 20.03 -10.13
N VAL A 123 -9.75 19.28 -9.07
CA VAL A 123 -10.11 19.60 -7.68
C VAL A 123 -8.90 20.15 -6.95
N ASP A 124 -9.12 21.08 -6.04
CA ASP A 124 -8.04 21.63 -5.22
C ASP A 124 -7.29 20.52 -4.46
N ILE A 125 -5.96 20.58 -4.45
CA ILE A 125 -5.11 19.53 -3.84
C ILE A 125 -5.40 19.32 -2.35
N VAL A 126 -5.80 20.38 -1.62
CA VAL A 126 -6.15 20.30 -0.20
C VAL A 126 -7.46 19.54 -0.01
N ASP A 127 -8.42 19.73 -0.89
CA ASP A 127 -9.71 19.03 -0.83
C ASP A 127 -9.55 17.56 -1.25
N VAL A 128 -8.72 17.26 -2.23
CA VAL A 128 -8.32 15.88 -2.57
C VAL A 128 -7.66 15.20 -1.37
N ALA A 129 -6.71 15.86 -0.73
CA ALA A 129 -6.03 15.31 0.45
C ALA A 129 -7.00 15.01 1.60
N LYS A 130 -7.95 15.91 1.87
CA LYS A 130 -9.02 15.67 2.87
C LYS A 130 -9.87 14.47 2.50
N GLU A 131 -10.23 14.34 1.22
CA GLU A 131 -11.02 13.22 0.74
C GLU A 131 -10.27 11.89 0.88
N ILE A 132 -8.97 11.83 0.59
CA ILE A 132 -8.17 10.62 0.80
C ILE A 132 -8.15 10.19 2.28
N ILE A 133 -8.03 11.13 3.20
CA ILE A 133 -8.13 10.84 4.65
C ILE A 133 -9.54 10.35 5.02
N ALA A 134 -10.59 10.99 4.51
CA ALA A 134 -11.97 10.59 4.74
C ALA A 134 -12.27 9.21 4.13
N PHE A 135 -11.77 8.96 2.92
CA PHE A 135 -11.85 7.69 2.21
C PHE A 135 -11.25 6.53 3.03
N ALA A 136 -10.03 6.71 3.52
CA ALA A 136 -9.37 5.69 4.32
C ALA A 136 -10.10 5.44 5.66
N LYS A 137 -10.60 6.50 6.31
CA LYS A 137 -11.36 6.38 7.58
C LYS A 137 -12.66 5.61 7.39
N ARG A 138 -13.49 5.95 6.37
CA ARG A 138 -14.78 5.29 6.14
C ARG A 138 -14.66 3.84 5.70
N ASN A 139 -13.54 3.48 5.09
CA ASN A 139 -13.27 2.13 4.61
C ASN A 139 -12.50 1.26 5.61
N THR A 140 -12.15 1.77 6.79
CA THR A 140 -11.54 0.97 7.86
C THR A 140 -12.62 0.16 8.57
N ILE A 141 -12.75 -1.14 8.23
CA ILE A 141 -13.84 -2.01 8.68
C ILE A 141 -13.68 -2.42 10.14
N SER A 142 -12.50 -2.90 10.53
CA SER A 142 -12.26 -3.37 11.90
C SER A 142 -11.54 -2.31 12.72
N SER A 143 -11.88 -2.23 14.01
CA SER A 143 -11.25 -1.32 14.94
C SER A 143 -9.90 -1.84 15.46
N GLY A 144 -9.03 -0.91 15.83
CA GLY A 144 -7.73 -1.19 16.44
C GLY A 144 -6.55 -0.68 15.62
N LYS A 145 -5.46 -0.38 16.30
CA LYS A 145 -4.25 0.20 15.67
C LYS A 145 -3.70 -0.64 14.51
N GLN A 146 -3.76 -1.96 14.64
CA GLN A 146 -3.31 -2.89 13.60
C GLN A 146 -4.27 -3.00 12.40
N CYS A 147 -5.49 -2.45 12.50
CA CYS A 147 -6.48 -2.48 11.42
C CYS A 147 -6.47 -1.20 10.57
N LYS A 148 -5.56 -0.26 10.85
CA LYS A 148 -5.35 0.88 9.97
C LYS A 148 -5.00 0.38 8.57
N PRO A 149 -5.53 0.99 7.51
CA PRO A 149 -5.26 0.57 6.15
C PRO A 149 -3.78 0.74 5.80
N ILE A 150 -3.29 -0.16 4.94
CA ILE A 150 -1.98 -0.08 4.31
C ILE A 150 -2.12 0.37 2.87
N LEU A 151 -1.07 0.94 2.30
CA LEU A 151 -1.05 1.32 0.89
C LEU A 151 -0.70 0.13 -0.01
N ILE A 152 -1.24 0.11 -1.22
CA ILE A 152 -0.96 -0.91 -2.24
C ILE A 152 -0.70 -0.21 -3.55
N GLY A 153 0.32 -0.63 -4.30
CA GLY A 153 0.59 -0.09 -5.63
C GLY A 153 1.68 -0.84 -6.37
N GLN A 154 1.88 -0.45 -7.59
CA GLN A 154 2.96 -0.91 -8.47
C GLN A 154 4.11 0.09 -8.39
N ASN A 155 5.28 -0.32 -7.89
CA ASN A 155 6.38 0.62 -7.60
C ASN A 155 5.95 1.76 -6.66
N ILE A 156 5.11 1.44 -5.73
CA ILE A 156 4.38 2.39 -4.86
C ILE A 156 5.25 3.39 -4.08
N PRO A 157 6.55 3.18 -3.80
CA PRO A 157 7.37 4.22 -3.19
C PRO A 157 7.38 5.54 -3.97
N PHE A 158 7.21 5.50 -5.30
CA PHE A 158 7.05 6.68 -6.14
C PHE A 158 5.78 7.46 -5.76
N ASP A 159 4.64 6.77 -5.72
CA ASP A 159 3.34 7.37 -5.39
C ASP A 159 3.27 7.85 -3.94
N ILE A 160 3.92 7.16 -3.01
CA ILE A 160 4.05 7.59 -1.61
C ILE A 160 4.73 8.96 -1.53
N GLY A 161 5.73 9.22 -2.37
CA GLY A 161 6.39 10.54 -2.43
C GLY A 161 5.41 11.65 -2.78
N PHE A 162 4.56 11.45 -3.77
CA PHE A 162 3.52 12.41 -4.17
C PHE A 162 2.37 12.49 -3.16
N LEU A 163 1.98 11.39 -2.54
CA LEU A 163 1.01 11.40 -1.46
C LEU A 163 1.50 12.21 -0.25
N GLN A 164 2.76 12.06 0.11
CA GLN A 164 3.37 12.85 1.18
C GLN A 164 3.48 14.34 0.81
N GLN A 165 3.79 14.67 -0.44
CA GLN A 165 3.73 16.04 -0.95
C GLN A 165 2.31 16.61 -0.74
N MET A 166 1.28 15.91 -1.22
CA MET A 166 -0.13 16.32 -1.09
C MET A 166 -0.53 16.53 0.38
N MET A 167 -0.19 15.59 1.26
CA MET A 167 -0.52 15.68 2.69
C MET A 167 0.20 16.84 3.39
N ASN A 168 1.45 17.11 3.01
CA ASN A 168 2.19 18.27 3.50
C ASN A 168 1.56 19.58 3.03
N TYR A 169 1.16 19.68 1.76
CA TYR A 169 0.52 20.87 1.20
C TYR A 169 -0.83 21.16 1.86
N ALA A 170 -1.56 20.11 2.21
CA ALA A 170 -2.82 20.23 2.94
C ALA A 170 -2.65 20.48 4.45
N GLY A 171 -1.43 20.34 5.01
CA GLY A 171 -1.21 20.38 6.45
C GLY A 171 -1.81 19.18 7.19
N LEU A 172 -1.94 18.03 6.52
CA LEU A 172 -2.63 16.83 7.01
C LEU A 172 -1.70 15.66 7.36
N MET A 173 -0.40 15.89 7.52
CA MET A 173 0.55 14.83 7.87
C MET A 173 0.22 14.14 9.19
N ASP A 174 -0.24 14.86 10.21
CA ASP A 174 -0.66 14.28 11.48
C ASP A 174 -1.91 13.38 11.32
N GLU A 175 -2.86 13.79 10.48
CA GLU A 175 -4.05 12.99 10.18
C GLU A 175 -3.70 11.77 9.31
N PHE A 176 -2.76 11.90 8.41
CA PHE A 176 -2.22 10.80 7.61
C PHE A 176 -1.61 9.73 8.52
N GLU A 177 -0.72 10.10 9.45
CA GLU A 177 -0.13 9.20 10.43
C GLU A 177 -1.19 8.52 11.34
N LYS A 178 -2.22 9.28 11.76
CA LYS A 178 -3.30 8.71 12.57
C LYS A 178 -4.17 7.72 11.80
N THR A 179 -4.34 7.91 10.51
CA THR A 179 -5.28 7.16 9.66
C THR A 179 -4.64 5.91 9.08
N PHE A 180 -3.45 6.00 8.51
CA PHE A 180 -2.77 4.89 7.85
C PHE A 180 -1.83 4.12 8.80
N ALA A 181 -1.61 2.84 8.48
CA ALA A 181 -0.58 2.05 9.15
C ALA A 181 0.81 2.52 8.73
N GLY A 182 1.73 2.59 9.67
CA GLY A 182 3.10 3.01 9.39
C GLY A 182 3.95 3.12 10.64
N THR A 183 5.20 3.49 10.44
CA THR A 183 6.20 3.73 11.48
C THR A 183 6.85 5.10 11.28
N LYS A 184 7.62 5.54 12.27
CA LYS A 184 8.48 6.72 12.12
C LYS A 184 9.91 6.29 11.84
N ASP A 185 10.56 7.00 10.93
CA ASP A 185 12.00 6.84 10.72
C ASP A 185 12.81 7.48 11.88
N TYR A 186 14.13 7.37 11.78
CA TYR A 186 15.02 7.94 12.78
C TYR A 186 14.84 9.46 12.98
N TYR A 187 14.39 10.17 11.94
CA TYR A 187 14.19 11.63 11.97
C TYR A 187 12.78 12.02 12.41
N GLY A 188 11.90 11.05 12.69
CA GLY A 188 10.52 11.27 13.10
C GLY A 188 9.53 11.43 11.95
N ASN A 189 9.94 11.24 10.69
CA ASN A 189 9.05 11.31 9.55
C ASN A 189 8.22 10.04 9.45
N PHE A 190 6.94 10.17 9.15
CA PHE A 190 6.04 9.04 8.98
C PHE A 190 6.36 8.27 7.69
N GLN A 191 6.52 6.97 7.83
CA GLN A 191 6.72 6.01 6.74
C GLN A 191 5.50 5.09 6.71
N PRO A 192 4.57 5.24 5.75
CA PRO A 192 3.40 4.38 5.64
C PRO A 192 3.82 2.94 5.29
N HIS A 193 3.10 1.97 5.86
CA HIS A 193 3.26 0.58 5.42
C HIS A 193 2.60 0.37 4.07
N TYR A 194 3.23 -0.45 3.24
CA TYR A 194 2.71 -0.71 1.90
C TYR A 194 2.97 -2.15 1.43
N ILE A 195 2.21 -2.55 0.42
CA ILE A 195 2.45 -3.73 -0.40
C ILE A 195 2.80 -3.25 -1.80
N ASP A 196 4.01 -3.58 -2.25
CA ASP A 196 4.44 -3.35 -3.63
C ASP A 196 4.25 -4.64 -4.43
N THR A 197 3.46 -4.59 -5.49
CA THR A 197 3.16 -5.74 -6.34
C THR A 197 4.40 -6.34 -6.99
N ILE A 198 5.44 -5.55 -7.27
CA ILE A 198 6.73 -6.05 -7.79
C ILE A 198 7.36 -7.04 -6.81
N HIS A 199 7.34 -6.74 -5.52
CA HIS A 199 7.94 -7.62 -4.52
C HIS A 199 7.13 -8.91 -4.35
N ILE A 200 5.79 -8.81 -4.31
CA ILE A 200 4.91 -9.99 -4.20
C ILE A 200 5.01 -10.85 -5.46
N GLY A 201 5.08 -10.23 -6.65
CA GLY A 201 5.28 -10.92 -7.91
C GLY A 201 6.56 -11.74 -7.93
N ARG A 202 7.67 -11.18 -7.45
CA ARG A 202 8.95 -11.90 -7.32
C ARG A 202 8.85 -13.10 -6.39
N LEU A 203 8.06 -13.02 -5.31
CA LEU A 203 7.81 -14.17 -4.43
C LEU A 203 6.94 -15.23 -5.11
N ALA A 204 5.88 -14.81 -5.79
CA ALA A 204 4.91 -15.72 -6.40
C ALA A 204 5.48 -16.46 -7.64
N PHE A 205 6.35 -15.81 -8.39
CA PHE A 205 6.82 -16.28 -9.71
C PHE A 205 8.34 -16.33 -9.85
N GLY A 206 9.10 -16.21 -8.77
CA GLY A 206 10.57 -16.14 -8.83
C GLY A 206 11.26 -17.37 -9.48
N ALA A 207 10.57 -18.52 -9.53
CA ALA A 207 11.04 -19.73 -10.20
C ALA A 207 10.42 -19.94 -11.60
N ASP A 208 9.56 -19.03 -12.05
CA ASP A 208 8.87 -19.14 -13.35
C ASP A 208 9.67 -18.40 -14.43
N HIS A 209 10.33 -19.16 -15.30
CA HIS A 209 11.18 -18.61 -16.37
C HIS A 209 10.38 -17.88 -17.47
N ASN A 210 9.06 -18.02 -17.51
CA ASN A 210 8.22 -17.30 -18.46
C ASN A 210 7.96 -15.86 -18.03
N ILE A 211 8.14 -15.55 -16.74
CA ILE A 211 7.99 -14.19 -16.22
C ILE A 211 9.29 -13.41 -16.39
N THR A 212 9.37 -12.60 -17.42
CA THR A 212 10.56 -11.81 -17.76
C THR A 212 10.54 -10.39 -17.24
N SER A 213 9.37 -9.89 -16.81
CA SER A 213 9.20 -8.53 -16.30
C SER A 213 8.04 -8.47 -15.30
N TYR A 214 8.16 -7.58 -14.32
CA TYR A 214 7.11 -7.25 -13.35
C TYR A 214 6.55 -5.84 -13.59
N LYS A 215 6.75 -5.25 -14.77
CA LYS A 215 5.99 -4.06 -15.17
C LYS A 215 4.52 -4.41 -15.29
N LEU A 216 3.62 -3.48 -14.90
CA LEU A 216 2.19 -3.76 -14.78
C LEU A 216 1.61 -4.34 -16.08
N GLU A 217 1.86 -3.71 -17.22
CA GLU A 217 1.33 -4.15 -18.51
C GLU A 217 1.81 -5.56 -18.88
N MET A 218 3.08 -5.85 -18.60
CA MET A 218 3.68 -7.14 -18.92
C MET A 218 3.12 -8.25 -18.05
N ILE A 219 3.03 -8.03 -16.75
CA ILE A 219 2.55 -9.05 -15.81
C ILE A 219 1.03 -9.23 -15.92
N ALA A 220 0.26 -8.16 -16.11
CA ALA A 220 -1.18 -8.24 -16.37
C ALA A 220 -1.46 -9.11 -17.59
N SER A 221 -0.78 -8.84 -18.72
CA SER A 221 -0.90 -9.65 -19.93
C SER A 221 -0.57 -11.12 -19.70
N GLN A 222 0.47 -11.44 -18.92
CA GLN A 222 0.86 -12.82 -18.63
C GLN A 222 -0.12 -13.55 -17.71
N LEU A 223 -0.80 -12.82 -16.84
CA LEU A 223 -1.82 -13.38 -15.94
C LEU A 223 -3.21 -13.39 -16.54
N GLY A 224 -3.40 -12.81 -17.74
CA GLY A 224 -4.71 -12.65 -18.36
C GLY A 224 -5.59 -11.63 -17.63
N VAL A 225 -4.97 -10.66 -16.96
CA VAL A 225 -5.65 -9.51 -16.35
C VAL A 225 -5.84 -8.45 -17.44
N GLU A 226 -7.06 -8.00 -17.62
CA GLU A 226 -7.37 -6.90 -18.54
C GLU A 226 -6.78 -5.60 -18.00
N LEU A 227 -6.15 -4.83 -18.86
CA LEU A 227 -5.64 -3.50 -18.59
C LEU A 227 -6.17 -2.60 -19.69
N ASP A 228 -7.34 -2.02 -19.43
CA ASP A 228 -7.96 -1.03 -20.29
C ASP A 228 -7.34 0.33 -20.01
N ASP A 229 -7.05 1.10 -21.06
CA ASP A 229 -6.52 2.47 -20.98
C ASP A 229 -5.30 2.59 -20.02
N ALA A 230 -4.21 1.87 -20.33
CA ALA A 230 -2.93 2.01 -19.64
C ALA A 230 -2.56 3.50 -19.53
N HIS A 231 -2.08 3.93 -18.33
CA HIS A 231 -1.77 5.32 -17.99
C HIS A 231 -3.00 6.19 -17.68
N ASP A 232 -4.11 5.57 -17.28
CA ASP A 232 -5.13 6.19 -16.46
C ASP A 232 -5.04 5.62 -15.05
N ALA A 233 -4.86 6.46 -14.04
CA ALA A 233 -4.62 6.03 -12.67
C ALA A 233 -5.68 5.04 -12.13
N ALA A 234 -6.95 5.18 -12.53
CA ALA A 234 -8.00 4.25 -12.09
C ALA A 234 -7.88 2.86 -12.73
N ALA A 235 -7.51 2.79 -14.02
CA ALA A 235 -7.26 1.53 -14.71
C ALA A 235 -6.04 0.84 -14.10
N ASP A 236 -4.96 1.58 -13.83
CA ASP A 236 -3.73 1.04 -13.27
C ASP A 236 -3.91 0.54 -11.83
N VAL A 237 -4.70 1.24 -10.98
CA VAL A 237 -5.07 0.73 -9.64
C VAL A 237 -5.88 -0.55 -9.75
N THR A 238 -6.85 -0.62 -10.66
CA THR A 238 -7.69 -1.82 -10.85
C THR A 238 -6.84 -3.01 -11.26
N ALA A 239 -6.01 -2.86 -12.29
CA ALA A 239 -5.11 -3.92 -12.74
C ALA A 239 -4.10 -4.33 -11.65
N THR A 240 -3.60 -3.37 -10.87
CA THR A 240 -2.70 -3.62 -9.73
C THR A 240 -3.35 -4.52 -8.68
N ILE A 241 -4.62 -4.27 -8.33
CA ILE A 241 -5.37 -5.09 -7.37
C ILE A 241 -5.65 -6.49 -7.93
N ASP A 242 -6.04 -6.61 -9.19
CA ASP A 242 -6.31 -7.88 -9.83
C ASP A 242 -5.04 -8.74 -9.97
N VAL A 243 -3.92 -8.14 -10.36
CA VAL A 243 -2.60 -8.79 -10.36
C VAL A 243 -2.22 -9.29 -8.96
N LEU A 244 -2.43 -8.47 -7.94
CA LEU A 244 -2.14 -8.86 -6.55
C LEU A 244 -3.08 -9.98 -6.07
N GLY A 245 -4.33 -9.98 -6.49
CA GLY A 245 -5.28 -11.08 -6.28
C GLY A 245 -4.75 -12.39 -6.86
N ALA A 246 -4.30 -12.38 -8.12
CA ALA A 246 -3.70 -13.52 -8.79
C ALA A 246 -2.42 -14.01 -8.09
N TYR A 247 -1.54 -13.10 -7.67
CA TYR A 247 -0.34 -13.45 -6.91
C TYR A 247 -0.67 -14.14 -5.59
N THR A 248 -1.62 -13.61 -4.84
CA THR A 248 -2.00 -14.17 -3.54
C THR A 248 -2.74 -15.49 -3.68
N ALA A 249 -3.56 -15.67 -4.71
CA ALA A 249 -4.18 -16.96 -5.03
C ALA A 249 -3.08 -18.01 -5.26
N ARG A 250 -2.05 -17.71 -6.05
CA ARG A 250 -0.92 -18.62 -6.26
C ARG A 250 -0.17 -18.94 -4.97
N LEU A 251 0.10 -17.93 -4.13
CA LEU A 251 0.81 -18.12 -2.85
C LEU A 251 0.00 -18.93 -1.82
N ARG A 252 -1.34 -18.75 -1.81
CA ARG A 252 -2.23 -19.46 -0.89
C ARG A 252 -2.55 -20.89 -1.32
N ASN A 253 -2.64 -21.15 -2.64
CA ASN A 253 -3.01 -22.44 -3.22
C ASN A 253 -1.80 -23.33 -3.54
N ASN A 254 -0.65 -23.06 -2.99
CA ASN A 254 0.56 -23.83 -3.26
C ASN A 254 0.52 -25.19 -2.54
N ASP A 255 -0.39 -26.09 -2.99
CA ASP A 255 -0.56 -27.46 -2.56
C ASP A 255 0.63 -28.32 -2.99
N GLY A 256 1.80 -28.12 -2.45
CA GLY A 256 2.89 -29.00 -2.80
C GLY A 256 4.31 -28.59 -2.48
N VAL A 257 4.56 -27.41 -1.95
CA VAL A 257 5.87 -27.11 -1.37
C VAL A 257 5.91 -27.61 0.07
N THR A 258 6.31 -28.86 0.23
CA THR A 258 6.76 -29.35 1.54
C THR A 258 7.98 -28.51 1.90
N ILE A 259 7.79 -27.51 2.76
CA ILE A 259 8.91 -26.81 3.37
C ILE A 259 9.62 -27.85 4.23
N SER A 260 10.70 -28.43 3.74
CA SER A 260 11.62 -29.21 4.54
C SER A 260 12.25 -28.25 5.57
N THR A 261 11.61 -28.12 6.71
CA THR A 261 12.25 -27.46 7.85
C THR A 261 13.36 -28.38 8.34
N GLN A 262 14.56 -28.18 7.86
CA GLN A 262 15.72 -28.81 8.53
C GLN A 262 15.72 -28.35 9.99
N PRO A 263 15.93 -29.27 10.97
CA PRO A 263 16.05 -28.90 12.36
C PRO A 263 17.16 -27.86 12.49
N ARG A 264 16.81 -26.65 12.89
CA ARG A 264 17.81 -25.61 13.19
C ARG A 264 18.61 -26.11 14.39
N ASP A 265 19.92 -26.22 14.21
CA ASP A 265 20.83 -26.41 15.34
C ASP A 265 20.60 -25.26 16.35
N LYS A 266 20.13 -25.61 17.55
CA LYS A 266 19.80 -24.65 18.60
C LYS A 266 21.04 -24.11 19.33
N THR A 267 22.23 -24.44 18.87
CA THR A 267 23.48 -23.89 19.42
C THR A 267 23.58 -22.41 19.04
N ARG A 268 23.24 -21.53 19.98
CA ARG A 268 23.53 -20.10 19.88
C ARG A 268 25.05 -19.92 19.81
N LYS A 269 25.56 -19.66 18.63
CA LYS A 269 26.92 -19.14 18.47
C LYS A 269 26.91 -17.68 18.95
N HIS A 270 27.39 -17.45 20.18
CA HIS A 270 27.70 -16.10 20.63
C HIS A 270 28.90 -15.61 19.83
N PHE A 271 28.66 -14.64 18.92
CA PHE A 271 29.77 -13.86 18.39
C PHE A 271 30.31 -13.00 19.54
N LYS A 272 31.55 -13.30 20.00
CA LYS A 272 32.30 -12.36 20.83
C LYS A 272 32.76 -11.23 19.90
N ILE A 273 32.36 -10.00 20.24
CA ILE A 273 32.88 -8.76 19.65
C ILE A 273 34.29 -8.55 20.21
#